data_28878075d083ff413cc04da71123f654
#
_entry.id   28878075d083ff413cc04da71123f654
#
_cell.length_a   1.000
_cell.length_b   1.000
_cell.length_c   1.000
_cell.angle_alpha   90.00
_cell.angle_beta   90.00
_cell.angle_gamma   90.00
#
_symmetry.space_group_name_H-M   'P 1'
#
loop_
_entity.id
_entity.type
_entity.pdbx_description
1 polymer ?
#
loop_
_entity_poly.entity_id
_entity_poly.type
_entity_poly.pdbx_seq_one_letter_code
_entity_poly.pdbx_strand_id
1 'polypeptide(L)'
;MVKKILVIEDDPATSRLVEYSLKHEGYQVFTAANGLEGIRKALNEAPDLIILDVMLPGLDGFEICHRLRSEPNTANLPILMFSAKAQEMDKNTGLLVGADDYLTKPAAPASIVSHVEALLAKKKQETTGQEKAIG
;
A
#
# COMPACT_ATOMS: atom_id res chain seq x y z
N MET A 1 13.28 6.33 -12.71
CA MET A 1 13.65 6.22 -11.28
C MET A 1 13.00 4.99 -10.67
N VAL A 2 13.71 4.37 -9.73
CA VAL A 2 13.20 3.20 -9.04
C VAL A 2 12.05 3.60 -8.12
N LYS A 3 10.92 2.91 -8.23
CA LYS A 3 9.78 3.14 -7.34
C LYS A 3 10.00 2.43 -6.01
N LYS A 4 9.55 3.04 -4.94
CA LYS A 4 9.69 2.54 -3.57
C LYS A 4 8.35 2.03 -3.06
N ILE A 5 8.34 0.82 -2.53
CA ILE A 5 7.14 0.18 -1.97
C ILE A 5 7.38 -0.08 -0.49
N LEU A 6 6.44 0.33 0.35
CA LEU A 6 6.47 0.01 1.78
C LEU A 6 5.45 -1.09 2.06
N VAL A 7 5.89 -2.17 2.70
CA VAL A 7 5.04 -3.30 3.06
C VAL A 7 4.88 -3.33 4.58
N ILE A 8 3.65 -3.15 5.06
CA ILE A 8 3.33 -3.18 6.49
C ILE A 8 2.60 -4.49 6.77
N GLU A 9 3.32 -5.47 7.32
CA GLU A 9 2.87 -6.84 7.50
C GLU A 9 3.61 -7.48 8.67
N ASP A 10 2.88 -8.08 9.60
CA ASP A 10 3.48 -8.70 10.77
C ASP A 10 3.94 -10.15 10.55
N ASP A 11 3.36 -10.87 9.58
CA ASP A 11 3.79 -12.22 9.28
C ASP A 11 5.08 -12.22 8.45
N PRO A 12 6.19 -12.77 9.01
CA PRO A 12 7.49 -12.71 8.31
C PRO A 12 7.49 -13.43 6.96
N ALA A 13 6.77 -14.54 6.84
CA ALA A 13 6.74 -15.32 5.60
C ALA A 13 6.03 -14.54 4.49
N THR A 14 4.88 -13.93 4.81
CA THR A 14 4.14 -13.10 3.86
C THR A 14 4.95 -11.87 3.47
N SER A 15 5.56 -11.20 4.44
CA SER A 15 6.39 -10.03 4.20
C SER A 15 7.54 -10.34 3.24
N ARG A 16 8.24 -11.46 3.46
CA ARG A 16 9.35 -11.89 2.58
C ARG A 16 8.88 -12.23 1.18
N LEU A 17 7.73 -12.90 1.06
CA LEU A 17 7.18 -13.24 -0.25
C LEU A 17 6.87 -11.99 -1.07
N VAL A 18 6.21 -11.02 -0.46
CA VAL A 18 5.86 -9.75 -1.11
C VAL A 18 7.14 -8.98 -1.47
N GLU A 19 8.07 -8.88 -0.53
CA GLU A 19 9.34 -8.20 -0.76
C GLU A 19 10.11 -8.82 -1.92
N TYR A 20 10.26 -10.14 -1.92
CA TYR A 20 10.97 -10.87 -2.97
C TYR A 20 10.31 -10.63 -4.34
N SER A 21 8.98 -10.76 -4.40
CA SER A 21 8.24 -10.62 -5.64
C SER A 21 8.40 -9.22 -6.25
N LEU A 22 8.35 -8.19 -5.42
CA LEU A 22 8.46 -6.81 -5.88
C LEU A 22 9.90 -6.43 -6.21
N LYS A 23 10.88 -6.89 -5.44
CA LYS A 23 12.29 -6.66 -5.75
C LYS A 23 12.68 -7.30 -7.08
N HIS A 24 12.13 -8.47 -7.36
CA HIS A 24 12.37 -9.16 -8.64
C HIS A 24 11.89 -8.32 -9.82
N GLU A 25 10.88 -7.50 -9.64
CA GLU A 25 10.36 -6.59 -10.67
C GLU A 25 11.08 -5.23 -10.71
N GLY A 26 12.10 -5.05 -9.90
CA GLY A 26 12.91 -3.83 -9.91
C GLY A 26 12.50 -2.76 -8.92
N TYR A 27 11.54 -3.03 -8.03
CA TYR A 27 11.14 -2.09 -7.00
C TYR A 27 12.11 -2.10 -5.83
N GLN A 28 12.27 -0.95 -5.17
CA GLN A 28 12.91 -0.87 -3.87
C GLN A 28 11.84 -1.11 -2.81
N VAL A 29 12.09 -2.01 -1.86
CA VAL A 29 11.07 -2.42 -0.89
C VAL A 29 11.56 -2.19 0.54
N PHE A 30 10.72 -1.52 1.33
CA PHE A 30 10.88 -1.36 2.76
C PHE A 30 9.82 -2.18 3.46
N THR A 31 10.12 -2.76 4.61
CA THR A 31 9.16 -3.56 5.37
C THR A 31 9.02 -3.01 6.78
N ALA A 32 7.82 -3.16 7.34
CA ALA A 32 7.52 -2.82 8.73
C ALA A 32 6.63 -3.92 9.30
N ALA A 33 6.89 -4.32 10.54
CA ALA A 33 6.19 -5.42 11.19
C ALA A 33 4.98 -4.98 12.01
N ASN A 34 4.81 -3.67 12.19
CA ASN A 34 3.67 -3.13 12.94
C ASN A 34 3.29 -1.74 12.42
N GLY A 35 2.16 -1.24 12.90
CA GLY A 35 1.59 0.00 12.38
C GLY A 35 2.43 1.24 12.67
N LEU A 36 2.96 1.36 13.88
CA LEU A 36 3.75 2.54 14.26
C LEU A 36 5.03 2.63 13.45
N GLU A 37 5.73 1.50 13.29
CA GLU A 37 6.92 1.43 12.44
C GLU A 37 6.57 1.75 10.99
N GLY A 38 5.43 1.24 10.52
CA GLY A 38 4.95 1.50 9.16
C GLY A 38 4.70 2.98 8.91
N ILE A 39 4.02 3.66 9.82
CA ILE A 39 3.75 5.09 9.71
C ILE A 39 5.07 5.88 9.70
N ARG A 40 5.98 5.54 10.61
CA ARG A 40 7.28 6.20 10.66
C ARG A 40 8.05 6.05 9.36
N LYS A 41 8.09 4.85 8.79
CA LYS A 41 8.77 4.60 7.51
C LYS A 41 8.09 5.30 6.35
N ALA A 42 6.75 5.36 6.35
CA ALA A 42 6.02 6.09 5.33
C ALA A 42 6.42 7.57 5.30
N LEU A 43 6.61 8.16 6.46
CA LEU A 43 7.01 9.57 6.56
C LEU A 43 8.49 9.78 6.22
N ASN A 44 9.37 8.85 6.63
CA ASN A 44 10.82 9.01 6.48
C ASN A 44 11.35 8.56 5.12
N GLU A 45 10.78 7.51 4.53
CA GLU A 45 11.30 6.90 3.30
C GLU A 45 10.60 7.37 2.03
N ALA A 46 9.49 8.11 2.17
CA ALA A 46 8.72 8.63 1.05
C ALA A 46 8.42 7.56 -0.01
N PRO A 47 7.71 6.48 0.35
CA PRO A 47 7.37 5.44 -0.62
C PRO A 47 6.40 5.96 -1.68
N ASP A 48 6.36 5.26 -2.81
CA ASP A 48 5.43 5.56 -3.90
C ASP A 48 4.10 4.80 -3.76
N LEU A 49 4.09 3.73 -2.96
CA LEU A 49 2.91 2.92 -2.71
C LEU A 49 3.09 2.16 -1.39
N ILE A 50 1.99 1.91 -0.69
CA ILE A 50 1.97 1.16 0.56
C ILE A 50 1.10 -0.09 0.39
N ILE A 51 1.64 -1.26 0.78
CA ILE A 51 0.87 -2.49 0.93
C ILE A 51 0.65 -2.68 2.42
N LEU A 52 -0.61 -2.85 2.83
CA LEU A 52 -1.01 -2.77 4.23
C LEU A 52 -1.95 -3.90 4.59
N ASP A 53 -1.60 -4.69 5.62
CA ASP A 53 -2.50 -5.68 6.17
C ASP A 53 -3.49 -5.02 7.14
N VAL A 54 -4.75 -5.43 7.06
CA VAL A 54 -5.81 -4.97 7.97
C VAL A 54 -5.59 -5.53 9.37
N MET A 55 -5.12 -6.79 9.46
CA MET A 55 -5.01 -7.52 10.73
C MET A 55 -3.62 -7.41 11.33
N LEU A 56 -3.30 -6.24 11.90
CA LEU A 56 -2.02 -6.03 12.57
C LEU A 56 -2.22 -5.96 14.09
N PRO A 57 -1.23 -6.41 14.87
CA PRO A 57 -1.29 -6.25 16.33
C PRO A 57 -1.17 -4.76 16.70
N GLY A 58 -1.92 -4.34 17.70
CA GLY A 58 -1.96 -2.95 18.13
C GLY A 58 -2.85 -2.10 17.25
N LEU A 59 -2.26 -1.25 16.41
CA LEU A 59 -3.02 -0.47 15.41
C LEU A 59 -3.43 -1.35 14.25
N ASP A 60 -4.72 -1.43 13.95
CA ASP A 60 -5.20 -2.16 12.79
C ASP A 60 -4.98 -1.37 11.50
N GLY A 61 -5.16 -2.05 10.35
CA GLY A 61 -4.93 -1.43 9.05
C GLY A 61 -5.84 -0.25 8.75
N PHE A 62 -7.06 -0.24 9.28
CA PHE A 62 -7.99 0.88 9.08
C PHE A 62 -7.48 2.14 9.77
N GLU A 63 -7.01 2.00 11.00
CA GLU A 63 -6.44 3.12 11.77
C GLU A 63 -5.18 3.65 11.11
N ILE A 64 -4.32 2.76 10.63
CA ILE A 64 -3.10 3.15 9.92
C ILE A 64 -3.45 3.94 8.67
N CYS A 65 -4.40 3.44 7.88
CA CYS A 65 -4.85 4.12 6.66
C CYS A 65 -5.41 5.51 6.98
N HIS A 66 -6.22 5.62 8.02
CA HIS A 66 -6.77 6.91 8.47
C HIS A 66 -5.66 7.89 8.81
N ARG A 67 -4.66 7.45 9.58
CA ARG A 67 -3.53 8.30 9.97
C ARG A 67 -2.70 8.75 8.76
N LEU A 68 -2.45 7.85 7.82
CA LEU A 68 -1.72 8.18 6.59
C LEU A 68 -2.46 9.22 5.76
N ARG A 69 -3.78 9.10 5.65
CA ARG A 69 -4.61 10.06 4.91
C ARG A 69 -4.68 11.42 5.60
N SER A 70 -4.43 11.47 6.91
CA SER A 70 -4.45 12.71 7.69
C SER A 70 -3.16 13.51 7.57
N GLU A 71 -2.07 12.90 7.09
CA GLU A 71 -0.76 13.56 6.96
C GLU A 71 -0.59 14.08 5.54
N PRO A 72 -0.19 15.37 5.36
CA PRO A 72 -0.06 15.92 4.00
C PRO A 72 0.89 15.14 3.10
N ASN A 73 1.99 14.62 3.66
CA ASN A 73 3.01 13.91 2.88
C ASN A 73 2.58 12.53 2.43
N THR A 74 1.55 11.95 3.04
CA THR A 74 1.07 10.60 2.73
C THR A 74 -0.38 10.55 2.31
N ALA A 75 -1.07 11.69 2.29
CA ALA A 75 -2.50 11.77 2.04
C ALA A 75 -2.92 11.20 0.68
N ASN A 76 -2.05 11.29 -0.32
CA ASN A 76 -2.35 10.86 -1.69
C ASN A 76 -1.60 9.61 -2.13
N LEU A 77 -0.88 8.94 -1.20
CA LEU A 77 -0.17 7.71 -1.54
C LEU A 77 -1.16 6.59 -1.89
N PRO A 78 -0.93 5.85 -2.98
CA PRO A 78 -1.71 4.65 -3.24
C PRO A 78 -1.54 3.64 -2.10
N ILE A 79 -2.65 3.10 -1.61
CA ILE A 79 -2.66 2.10 -0.55
C ILE A 79 -3.40 0.87 -1.06
N LEU A 80 -2.68 -0.26 -1.11
CA LEU A 80 -3.23 -1.57 -1.42
C LEU A 80 -3.39 -2.33 -0.11
N MET A 81 -4.62 -2.64 0.27
CA MET A 81 -4.85 -3.53 1.41
C MET A 81 -4.72 -4.97 0.97
N PHE A 82 -3.85 -5.70 1.65
CA PHE A 82 -3.56 -7.11 1.36
C PHE A 82 -3.83 -7.93 2.62
N SER A 83 -4.99 -8.60 2.68
CA SER A 83 -5.44 -9.22 3.91
C SER A 83 -6.35 -10.39 3.64
N ALA A 84 -6.36 -11.36 4.58
CA ALA A 84 -7.32 -12.46 4.54
C ALA A 84 -8.75 -11.96 4.69
N LYS A 85 -8.95 -10.77 5.24
CA LYS A 85 -10.28 -10.16 5.42
C LYS A 85 -10.74 -9.30 4.26
N ALA A 86 -9.94 -9.18 3.20
CA ALA A 86 -10.30 -8.31 2.07
C ALA A 86 -11.62 -8.72 1.40
N GLN A 87 -11.95 -10.02 1.37
CA GLN A 87 -13.23 -10.51 0.83
C GLN A 87 -14.44 -10.12 1.67
N GLU A 88 -14.24 -10.00 2.98
CA GLU A 88 -15.32 -9.65 3.91
C GLU A 88 -15.52 -8.14 4.01
N MET A 89 -14.62 -7.37 3.42
CA MET A 89 -14.71 -5.92 3.46
C MET A 89 -15.70 -5.43 2.43
N ASP A 90 -16.70 -4.71 2.89
CA ASP A 90 -17.60 -3.98 2.01
C ASP A 90 -16.80 -2.90 1.27
N LYS A 91 -17.06 -2.73 -0.02
CA LYS A 91 -16.47 -1.64 -0.80
C LYS A 91 -16.71 -0.28 -0.15
N ASN A 92 -17.86 -0.10 0.49
CA ASN A 92 -18.18 1.13 1.20
C ASN A 92 -17.25 1.37 2.39
N THR A 93 -16.92 0.31 3.15
CA THR A 93 -15.97 0.41 4.25
C THR A 93 -14.59 0.82 3.73
N GLY A 94 -14.16 0.23 2.61
CA GLY A 94 -12.90 0.59 1.99
C GLY A 94 -12.84 2.04 1.55
N LEU A 95 -13.88 2.54 0.94
CA LEU A 95 -13.97 3.95 0.55
C LEU A 95 -13.91 4.88 1.77
N LEU A 96 -14.55 4.47 2.89
CA LEU A 96 -14.53 5.25 4.12
C LEU A 96 -13.15 5.36 4.74
N VAL A 97 -12.31 4.31 4.64
CA VAL A 97 -10.96 4.34 5.21
C VAL A 97 -9.91 4.85 4.23
N GLY A 98 -10.26 5.00 2.95
CA GLY A 98 -9.40 5.63 1.97
C GLY A 98 -8.39 4.72 1.28
N ALA A 99 -8.55 3.40 1.33
CA ALA A 99 -7.72 2.49 0.54
C ALA A 99 -8.09 2.58 -0.94
N ASP A 100 -7.10 2.37 -1.80
CA ASP A 100 -7.30 2.47 -3.24
C ASP A 100 -7.67 1.14 -3.88
N ASP A 101 -7.27 0.02 -3.27
CA ASP A 101 -7.54 -1.31 -3.79
C ASP A 101 -7.40 -2.35 -2.69
N TYR A 102 -7.93 -3.54 -2.94
CA TYR A 102 -7.93 -4.66 -2.00
C TYR A 102 -7.49 -5.92 -2.71
N LEU A 103 -6.66 -6.72 -2.04
CA LEU A 103 -6.24 -8.03 -2.52
C LEU A 103 -6.36 -9.02 -1.38
N THR A 104 -7.07 -10.11 -1.60
CA THR A 104 -7.33 -11.13 -0.59
C THR A 104 -6.15 -12.11 -0.50
N LYS A 105 -5.72 -12.42 0.73
CA LYS A 105 -4.76 -13.49 0.98
C LYS A 105 -5.44 -14.86 0.92
N PRO A 106 -4.77 -15.88 0.40
CA PRO A 106 -3.47 -15.83 -0.25
C PRO A 106 -3.60 -15.35 -1.70
N ALA A 107 -2.53 -14.77 -2.23
CA ALA A 107 -2.49 -14.33 -3.62
C ALA A 107 -1.18 -14.77 -4.27
N ALA A 108 -1.24 -15.07 -5.56
CA ALA A 108 -0.05 -15.40 -6.33
C ALA A 108 0.84 -14.16 -6.47
N PRO A 109 2.17 -14.33 -6.53
CA PRO A 109 3.09 -13.21 -6.74
C PRO A 109 2.72 -12.35 -7.94
N ALA A 110 2.29 -12.94 -9.04
CA ALA A 110 1.88 -12.20 -10.23
C ALA A 110 0.67 -11.28 -9.96
N SER A 111 -0.27 -11.71 -9.11
CA SER A 111 -1.40 -10.86 -8.73
C SER A 111 -0.98 -9.67 -7.91
N ILE A 112 -0.04 -9.86 -6.98
CA ILE A 112 0.50 -8.77 -6.16
C ILE A 112 1.16 -7.73 -7.06
N VAL A 113 2.03 -8.17 -7.94
CA VAL A 113 2.73 -7.31 -8.90
C VAL A 113 1.75 -6.55 -9.78
N SER A 114 0.74 -7.25 -10.31
CA SER A 114 -0.27 -6.65 -11.20
C SER A 114 -1.04 -5.53 -10.51
N HIS A 115 -1.47 -5.73 -9.25
CA HIS A 115 -2.19 -4.70 -8.49
C HIS A 115 -1.30 -3.49 -8.21
N VAL A 116 -0.03 -3.73 -7.85
CA VAL A 116 0.94 -2.65 -7.61
C VAL A 116 1.14 -1.83 -8.89
N GLU A 117 1.38 -2.49 -10.00
CA GLU A 117 1.59 -1.82 -11.28
C GLU A 117 0.38 -0.98 -11.70
N ALA A 118 -0.83 -1.53 -11.52
CA ALA A 118 -2.06 -0.82 -11.85
C ALA A 118 -2.24 0.45 -11.02
N LEU A 119 -1.95 0.38 -9.71
CA LEU A 119 -2.07 1.55 -8.83
C LEU A 119 -1.03 2.61 -9.15
N LEU A 120 0.20 2.22 -9.44
CA LEU A 120 1.25 3.17 -9.82
C LEU A 120 0.95 3.84 -11.16
N ALA A 121 0.41 3.10 -12.12
CA ALA A 121 0.02 3.64 -13.42
C ALA A 121 -1.14 4.63 -13.30
N LYS A 122 -2.12 4.33 -12.46
CA LYS A 122 -3.26 5.21 -12.20
C LYS A 122 -2.79 6.53 -11.58
N LYS A 123 -1.89 6.47 -10.58
CA LYS A 123 -1.35 7.67 -9.93
C LYS A 123 -0.60 8.55 -10.94
N LYS A 124 0.19 7.95 -11.83
CA LYS A 124 0.90 8.69 -12.87
C LYS A 124 -0.06 9.39 -13.83
N GLN A 125 -1.14 8.72 -14.24
CA GLN A 125 -2.16 9.31 -15.12
C GLN A 125 -2.87 10.48 -14.45
N GLU A 126 -3.23 10.37 -13.19
CA GLU A 126 -3.86 11.45 -12.42
C GLU A 126 -2.96 12.67 -12.35
N THR A 127 -1.66 12.47 -12.08
CA THR A 127 -0.68 13.55 -12.02
C THR A 127 -0.54 14.23 -13.38
N THR A 128 -0.45 13.45 -14.47
CA THR A 128 -0.37 13.97 -15.81
C THR A 128 -1.62 14.75 -16.19
N GLY A 129 -2.79 14.24 -15.83
CA GLY A 129 -4.06 14.93 -16.05
C GLY A 129 -4.13 16.27 -15.31
N GLN A 130 -3.67 16.34 -14.09
CA GLN A 130 -3.63 17.56 -13.30
C GLN A 130 -2.68 18.59 -13.93
N GLU A 131 -1.53 18.17 -14.37
CA GLU A 131 -0.57 19.04 -15.04
C GLU A 131 -1.15 19.64 -16.31
N LYS A 132 -1.85 18.85 -17.11
CA LYS A 132 -2.52 19.33 -18.32
C LYS A 132 -3.64 20.33 -18.01
N ALA A 133 -4.36 20.14 -16.90
CA ALA A 133 -5.43 21.06 -16.49
C ALA A 133 -4.88 22.41 -16.06
N ILE A 134 -3.67 22.45 -15.51
CA ILE A 134 -3.02 23.68 -15.06
C ILE A 134 -2.34 24.41 -16.23
N GLY A 135 -1.82 23.63 -17.15
CA GLY A 135 -1.12 24.16 -18.30
C GLY A 135 -2.01 24.55 -19.45
#